data_e4cb8c671a9cd2518b25c0fa6ad79dfd
#
_entry.id   e4cb8c671a9cd2518b25c0fa6ad79dfd
#
_cell.length_a   1.000
_cell.length_b   1.000
_cell.length_c   1.000
_cell.angle_alpha   90.00
_cell.angle_beta   90.00
_cell.angle_gamma   90.00
#
_symmetry.space_group_name_H-M   'P 1'
#
loop_
_entity.id
_entity.type
_entity.pdbx_description
1 polymer ?
#
loop_
_entity_poly.entity_id
_entity_poly.type
_entity_poly.pdbx_seq_one_letter_code
_entity_poly.pdbx_strand_id
1 'polypeptide(L)'
;MGKLEGKVAIITGGGKGIGFGLAKAFAKEGANLTITGRTMSRLEAAKEKLEAEYGVKVLPITADGADEASVANVVKQTVETVGHIYTVVNNAQVSKSGVMLKDHTKEDFDLAIYSGLYATFFYMRDAYPYLKESKGSVINFA
;
A
#
# COMPACT_ATOMS: atom_id res chain seq x y z
N MET A 1 -18.37 -15.95 -5.00
CA MET A 1 -17.42 -15.72 -3.89
C MET A 1 -16.02 -15.49 -4.42
N GLY A 2 -15.38 -14.45 -3.98
CA GLY A 2 -14.02 -14.12 -4.41
C GLY A 2 -12.97 -14.92 -3.66
N LYS A 3 -11.79 -15.05 -4.28
CA LYS A 3 -10.66 -15.78 -3.69
C LYS A 3 -10.09 -15.12 -2.43
N LEU A 4 -10.36 -13.84 -2.24
CA LEU A 4 -9.86 -13.04 -1.12
C LEU A 4 -10.97 -12.59 -0.17
N GLU A 5 -12.12 -13.27 -0.21
CA GLU A 5 -13.27 -12.93 0.63
C GLU A 5 -12.88 -12.86 2.10
N GLY A 6 -13.15 -11.71 2.74
CA GLY A 6 -12.80 -11.46 4.13
C GLY A 6 -11.31 -11.25 4.41
N LYS A 7 -10.44 -11.32 3.42
CA LYS A 7 -9.01 -11.02 3.59
C LYS A 7 -8.78 -9.52 3.59
N VAL A 8 -7.68 -9.10 4.18
CA VAL A 8 -7.29 -7.69 4.26
C VAL A 8 -5.95 -7.49 3.57
N ALA A 9 -5.89 -6.54 2.63
CA ALA A 9 -4.66 -6.18 1.96
C ALA A 9 -4.32 -4.70 2.20
N ILE A 10 -3.05 -4.43 2.47
CA ILE A 10 -2.50 -3.07 2.43
C ILE A 10 -1.88 -2.89 1.05
N ILE A 11 -2.33 -1.87 0.31
CA ILE A 11 -1.77 -1.53 -1.00
C ILE A 11 -1.21 -0.12 -0.92
N THR A 12 0.10 0.01 -0.91
CA THR A 12 0.74 1.32 -0.91
C THR A 12 0.64 1.94 -2.31
N GLY A 13 0.36 3.24 -2.37
CA GLY A 13 0.10 3.91 -3.63
C GLY A 13 -1.20 3.46 -4.31
N GLY A 14 -2.19 3.04 -3.53
CA GLY A 14 -3.44 2.46 -4.03
C GLY A 14 -4.45 3.44 -4.61
N GLY A 15 -4.17 4.74 -4.56
CA GLY A 15 -5.12 5.77 -5.01
C GLY A 15 -5.08 6.11 -6.50
N LYS A 16 -4.09 5.64 -7.23
CA LYS A 16 -3.93 5.92 -8.66
C LYS A 16 -3.08 4.87 -9.38
N GLY A 17 -3.11 4.89 -10.71
CA GLY A 17 -2.23 4.09 -11.57
C GLY A 17 -2.29 2.60 -11.29
N ILE A 18 -1.13 1.95 -11.26
CA ILE A 18 -1.00 0.51 -11.02
C ILE A 18 -1.60 0.11 -9.67
N GLY A 19 -1.32 0.89 -8.63
CA GLY A 19 -1.85 0.62 -7.28
C GLY A 19 -3.38 0.61 -7.23
N PHE A 20 -4.04 1.54 -7.91
CA PHE A 20 -5.49 1.54 -8.01
C PHE A 20 -6.02 0.36 -8.81
N GLY A 21 -5.32 -0.02 -9.90
CA GLY A 21 -5.66 -1.23 -10.65
C GLY A 21 -5.57 -2.50 -9.80
N LEU A 22 -4.54 -2.60 -8.96
CA LEU A 22 -4.40 -3.68 -7.99
C LEU A 22 -5.53 -3.65 -6.96
N ALA A 23 -5.84 -2.48 -6.42
CA ALA A 23 -6.94 -2.31 -5.46
C ALA A 23 -8.28 -2.81 -6.06
N LYS A 24 -8.55 -2.49 -7.31
CA LYS A 24 -9.74 -3.01 -8.03
C LYS A 24 -9.71 -4.54 -8.13
N ALA A 25 -8.57 -5.11 -8.51
CA ALA A 25 -8.46 -6.56 -8.66
C ALA A 25 -8.66 -7.29 -7.31
N PHE A 26 -8.07 -6.77 -6.24
CA PHE A 26 -8.25 -7.32 -4.89
C PHE A 26 -9.69 -7.16 -4.39
N ALA A 27 -10.29 -5.98 -4.58
CA ALA A 27 -11.68 -5.71 -4.19
C ALA A 27 -12.67 -6.62 -4.94
N LYS A 28 -12.44 -6.84 -6.24
CA LYS A 28 -13.24 -7.76 -7.04
C LYS A 28 -13.24 -9.17 -6.49
N GLU A 29 -12.14 -9.59 -5.87
CA GLU A 29 -12.02 -10.91 -5.22
C GLU A 29 -12.47 -10.89 -3.74
N GLY A 30 -13.10 -9.81 -3.29
CA GLY A 30 -13.72 -9.73 -1.96
C GLY A 30 -12.80 -9.24 -0.84
N ALA A 31 -11.59 -8.77 -1.16
CA ALA A 31 -10.68 -8.25 -0.13
C ALA A 31 -11.13 -6.90 0.41
N ASN A 32 -11.03 -6.71 1.71
CA ASN A 32 -11.03 -5.38 2.31
C ASN A 32 -9.64 -4.77 2.18
N LEU A 33 -9.57 -3.46 2.06
CA LEU A 33 -8.33 -2.79 1.69
C LEU A 33 -7.96 -1.66 2.64
N THR A 34 -6.67 -1.51 2.90
CA THR A 34 -6.07 -0.26 3.30
C THR A 34 -5.30 0.27 2.10
N ILE A 35 -5.57 1.48 1.67
CA ILE A 35 -4.85 2.12 0.58
C ILE A 35 -4.12 3.35 1.10
N THR A 36 -2.88 3.53 0.69
CA THR A 36 -2.07 4.67 1.10
C THR A 36 -1.67 5.53 -0.09
N GLY A 37 -1.38 6.77 0.20
CA GLY A 37 -0.90 7.73 -0.78
C GLY A 37 -0.61 9.06 -0.10
N ARG A 38 -0.22 10.06 -0.88
CA ARG A 38 0.14 11.39 -0.36
C ARG A 38 -1.04 12.35 -0.31
N THR A 39 -2.10 12.11 -1.07
CA THR A 39 -3.23 13.02 -1.23
C THR A 39 -4.52 12.37 -0.79
N MET A 40 -5.08 12.79 0.34
CA MET A 40 -6.29 12.20 0.90
C MET A 40 -7.48 12.29 -0.07
N SER A 41 -7.65 13.38 -0.79
CA SER A 41 -8.77 13.52 -1.74
C SER A 41 -8.77 12.44 -2.82
N ARG A 42 -7.59 12.01 -3.29
CA ARG A 42 -7.48 10.89 -4.25
C ARG A 42 -7.82 9.56 -3.60
N LEU A 43 -7.37 9.36 -2.38
CA LEU A 43 -7.66 8.14 -1.62
C LEU A 43 -9.15 8.01 -1.32
N GLU A 44 -9.80 9.10 -0.94
CA GLU A 44 -11.25 9.13 -0.72
C GLU A 44 -12.02 8.83 -2.00
N ALA A 45 -11.63 9.41 -3.13
CA ALA A 45 -12.25 9.13 -4.42
C ALA A 45 -12.09 7.66 -4.83
N ALA A 46 -10.91 7.07 -4.58
CA ALA A 46 -10.66 5.66 -4.82
C ALA A 46 -11.52 4.78 -3.91
N LYS A 47 -11.61 5.12 -2.63
CA LYS A 47 -12.47 4.43 -1.67
C LYS A 47 -13.92 4.40 -2.14
N GLU A 48 -14.49 5.56 -2.48
CA GLU A 48 -15.89 5.65 -2.93
C GLU A 48 -16.16 4.72 -4.11
N LYS A 49 -15.27 4.71 -5.10
CA LYS A 49 -15.40 3.85 -6.28
C LYS A 49 -15.34 2.37 -5.94
N LEU A 50 -14.37 1.98 -5.11
CA LEU A 50 -14.17 0.59 -4.74
C LEU A 50 -15.31 0.06 -3.88
N GLU A 51 -15.76 0.83 -2.91
CA GLU A 51 -16.88 0.44 -2.04
C GLU A 51 -18.19 0.36 -2.83
N ALA A 52 -18.46 1.32 -3.71
CA ALA A 52 -19.67 1.33 -4.53
C ALA A 52 -19.72 0.18 -5.53
N GLU A 53 -18.57 -0.16 -6.16
CA GLU A 53 -18.52 -1.18 -7.21
C GLU A 53 -18.45 -2.60 -6.66
N TYR A 54 -17.74 -2.81 -5.53
CA TYR A 54 -17.45 -4.16 -5.04
C TYR A 54 -18.01 -4.48 -3.64
N GLY A 55 -18.55 -3.50 -2.93
CA GLY A 55 -19.13 -3.72 -1.60
C GLY A 55 -18.13 -4.08 -0.51
N VAL A 56 -16.84 -3.87 -0.74
CA VAL A 56 -15.77 -4.10 0.24
C VAL A 56 -15.55 -2.88 1.11
N LYS A 57 -14.84 -3.06 2.23
CA LYS A 57 -14.43 -1.95 3.09
C LYS A 57 -13.06 -1.43 2.67
N VAL A 58 -12.93 -0.12 2.53
CA VAL A 58 -11.67 0.52 2.15
C VAL A 58 -11.29 1.57 3.20
N LEU A 59 -10.08 1.46 3.74
CA LEU A 59 -9.51 2.40 4.70
C LEU A 59 -8.44 3.24 3.99
N PRO A 60 -8.69 4.54 3.75
CA PRO A 60 -7.69 5.42 3.16
C PRO A 60 -6.82 6.04 4.25
N ILE A 61 -5.51 6.00 4.08
CA ILE A 61 -4.56 6.60 5.03
C ILE A 61 -3.49 7.35 4.26
N THR A 62 -3.30 8.63 4.54
CA THR A 62 -2.13 9.34 4.01
C THR A 62 -0.88 8.85 4.72
N ALA A 63 0.15 8.54 3.95
CA ALA A 63 1.39 8.01 4.50
C ALA A 63 2.58 8.39 3.64
N ASP A 64 3.71 8.59 4.31
CA ASP A 64 5.02 8.74 3.70
C ASP A 64 5.84 7.48 4.00
N GLY A 65 6.13 6.69 2.97
CA GLY A 65 6.90 5.46 3.11
C GLY A 65 8.33 5.66 3.59
N ALA A 66 8.88 6.88 3.45
CA ALA A 66 10.19 7.22 3.97
C ALA A 66 10.18 7.53 5.48
N ASP A 67 9.00 7.73 6.06
CA ASP A 67 8.83 8.01 7.49
C ASP A 67 8.40 6.73 8.23
N GLU A 68 9.29 6.23 9.05
CA GLU A 68 9.07 5.00 9.82
C GLU A 68 7.82 5.06 10.70
N ALA A 69 7.58 6.20 11.36
CA ALA A 69 6.40 6.38 12.21
C ALA A 69 5.10 6.39 11.39
N SER A 70 5.13 6.96 10.19
CA SER A 70 3.99 6.96 9.27
C SER A 70 3.62 5.54 8.85
N VAL A 71 4.60 4.71 8.53
CA VAL A 71 4.38 3.30 8.18
C VAL A 71 3.81 2.51 9.37
N ALA A 72 4.38 2.68 10.55
CA ALA A 72 3.88 2.04 11.77
C ALA A 72 2.41 2.40 12.03
N ASN A 73 2.03 3.66 11.78
CA ASN A 73 0.65 4.11 11.91
C ASN A 73 -0.30 3.42 10.93
N VAL A 74 0.12 3.20 9.69
CA VAL A 74 -0.69 2.49 8.69
C VAL A 74 -0.98 1.06 9.14
N VAL A 75 0.04 0.35 9.59
CA VAL A 75 -0.11 -1.02 10.10
C VAL A 75 -1.05 -1.04 11.31
N LYS A 76 -0.82 -0.14 12.27
CA LYS A 76 -1.63 -0.03 13.48
C LYS A 76 -3.11 0.24 13.15
N GLN A 77 -3.40 1.25 12.34
CA GLN A 77 -4.78 1.60 11.97
C GLN A 77 -5.47 0.47 11.22
N THR A 78 -4.75 -0.23 10.34
CA THR A 78 -5.31 -1.37 9.62
C THR A 78 -5.76 -2.46 10.59
N VAL A 79 -4.91 -2.85 11.52
CA VAL A 79 -5.22 -3.87 12.52
C VAL A 79 -6.36 -3.44 13.43
N GLU A 80 -6.34 -2.20 13.92
CA GLU A 80 -7.40 -1.67 14.80
C GLU A 80 -8.77 -1.61 14.11
N THR A 81 -8.79 -1.35 12.79
CA THR A 81 -10.04 -1.18 12.04
C THR A 81 -10.60 -2.51 11.51
N VAL A 82 -9.76 -3.41 11.02
CA VAL A 82 -10.17 -4.65 10.34
C VAL A 82 -9.60 -5.93 10.96
N GLY A 83 -8.78 -5.82 11.98
CA GLY A 83 -8.38 -6.93 12.87
C GLY A 83 -7.21 -7.78 12.40
N HIS A 84 -6.82 -7.75 11.13
CA HIS A 84 -5.73 -8.58 10.60
C HIS A 84 -5.12 -7.99 9.32
N ILE A 85 -4.01 -8.58 8.87
CA ILE A 85 -3.37 -8.26 7.58
C ILE A 85 -3.04 -9.60 6.91
N TYR A 86 -3.53 -9.79 5.69
CA TYR A 86 -3.26 -10.99 4.91
C TYR A 86 -2.22 -10.75 3.80
N THR A 87 -2.22 -9.57 3.19
CA THR A 87 -1.25 -9.24 2.14
C THR A 87 -0.80 -7.80 2.28
N VAL A 88 0.50 -7.58 2.07
CA VAL A 88 1.06 -6.24 1.87
C VAL A 88 1.58 -6.16 0.44
N VAL A 89 1.10 -5.17 -0.31
CA VAL A 89 1.58 -4.87 -1.66
C VAL A 89 2.39 -3.57 -1.59
N ASN A 90 3.70 -3.70 -1.69
CA ASN A 90 4.62 -2.57 -1.71
C ASN A 90 4.76 -2.07 -3.15
N ASN A 91 3.87 -1.16 -3.54
CA ASN A 91 3.79 -0.58 -4.88
C ASN A 91 4.24 0.89 -4.92
N ALA A 92 4.07 1.64 -3.82
CA ALA A 92 4.42 3.05 -3.79
C ALA A 92 5.93 3.27 -3.93
N GLN A 93 6.31 4.13 -4.85
CA GLN A 93 7.68 4.52 -5.08
C GLN A 93 7.71 5.90 -5.71
N VAL A 94 8.68 6.71 -5.35
CA VAL A 94 8.96 7.98 -6.01
C VAL A 94 10.38 7.93 -6.55
N SER A 95 10.54 8.16 -7.83
CA SER A 95 11.84 8.23 -8.49
C SER A 95 11.84 9.35 -9.51
N LYS A 96 13.02 9.83 -9.86
CA LYS A 96 13.18 10.81 -10.94
C LYS A 96 13.36 10.06 -12.25
N SER A 97 12.28 9.94 -13.00
CA SER A 97 12.28 9.29 -14.30
C SER A 97 12.71 10.26 -15.41
N GLY A 98 13.17 9.72 -16.53
CA GLY A 98 13.56 10.51 -17.69
C GLY A 98 14.93 11.16 -17.59
N VAL A 99 15.70 10.85 -16.57
CA VAL A 99 17.08 11.33 -16.39
C VAL A 99 18.05 10.17 -16.58
N MET A 100 19.10 10.38 -17.38
CA MET A 100 20.11 9.34 -17.59
C MET A 100 20.93 9.12 -16.31
N LEU A 101 21.41 7.91 -16.10
CA LEU A 101 22.18 7.55 -14.91
C LEU A 101 23.34 8.53 -14.64
N LYS A 102 24.07 8.93 -15.69
CA LYS A 102 25.19 9.88 -15.57
C LYS A 102 24.81 11.27 -15.07
N ASP A 103 23.54 11.64 -15.19
CA ASP A 103 22.98 12.93 -14.80
C ASP A 103 22.19 12.87 -13.49
N HIS A 104 22.06 11.69 -12.89
CA HIS A 104 21.41 11.53 -11.58
C HIS A 104 22.27 12.10 -10.46
N THR A 105 21.63 12.83 -9.57
CA THR A 105 22.28 13.31 -8.34
C THR A 105 22.12 12.29 -7.22
N LYS A 106 22.88 12.48 -6.13
CA LYS A 106 22.71 11.67 -4.92
C LYS A 106 21.28 11.81 -4.37
N GLU A 107 20.73 13.03 -4.40
CA GLU A 107 19.36 13.30 -3.93
C GLU A 107 18.32 12.55 -4.74
N ASP A 108 18.49 12.46 -6.06
CA ASP A 108 17.60 11.67 -6.93
C ASP A 108 17.64 10.19 -6.57
N PHE A 109 18.82 9.65 -6.30
CA PHE A 109 19.01 8.28 -5.87
C PHE A 109 18.41 8.03 -4.48
N ASP A 110 18.69 8.92 -3.52
CA ASP A 110 18.16 8.85 -2.16
C ASP A 110 16.63 8.84 -2.16
N LEU A 111 16.01 9.64 -3.03
CA LEU A 111 14.56 9.69 -3.16
C LEU A 111 13.97 8.30 -3.46
N ALA A 112 14.56 7.57 -4.40
CA ALA A 112 14.11 6.23 -4.75
C ALA A 112 14.38 5.23 -3.63
N ILE A 113 15.53 5.33 -2.96
CA ILE A 113 15.90 4.45 -1.85
C ILE A 113 14.96 4.65 -0.66
N TYR A 114 14.72 5.88 -0.24
CA TYR A 114 13.88 6.17 0.92
C TYR A 114 12.40 5.92 0.65
N SER A 115 11.89 6.29 -0.52
CA SER A 115 10.47 6.08 -0.85
C SER A 115 10.15 4.65 -1.24
N GLY A 116 11.11 3.91 -1.79
CA GLY A 116 10.94 2.54 -2.28
C GLY A 116 11.50 1.49 -1.33
N LEU A 117 12.83 1.42 -1.20
CA LEU A 117 13.49 0.35 -0.47
C LEU A 117 13.22 0.41 1.04
N TYR A 118 13.39 1.58 1.67
CA TYR A 118 13.10 1.73 3.10
C TYR A 118 11.61 1.51 3.39
N ALA A 119 10.72 2.04 2.57
CA ALA A 119 9.28 1.83 2.74
C ALA A 119 8.92 0.34 2.71
N THR A 120 9.46 -0.38 1.74
CA THR A 120 9.27 -1.84 1.63
C THR A 120 9.75 -2.56 2.89
N PHE A 121 10.94 -2.22 3.37
CA PHE A 121 11.49 -2.78 4.61
C PHE A 121 10.58 -2.49 5.81
N PHE A 122 10.15 -1.25 5.99
CA PHE A 122 9.31 -0.86 7.13
C PHE A 122 7.96 -1.59 7.13
N TYR A 123 7.29 -1.65 5.99
CA TYR A 123 6.02 -2.36 5.88
C TYR A 123 6.17 -3.86 6.13
N MET A 124 7.20 -4.48 5.58
CA MET A 124 7.45 -5.91 5.80
C MET A 124 7.73 -6.21 7.27
N ARG A 125 8.58 -5.39 7.91
CA ARG A 125 8.92 -5.56 9.32
C ARG A 125 7.71 -5.35 10.23
N ASP A 126 6.98 -4.25 10.04
CA ASP A 126 5.90 -3.87 10.94
C ASP A 126 4.66 -4.74 10.75
N ALA A 127 4.41 -5.22 9.55
CA ALA A 127 3.30 -6.14 9.25
C ALA A 127 3.62 -7.61 9.55
N TYR A 128 4.89 -7.96 9.76
CA TYR A 128 5.33 -9.35 9.89
C TYR A 128 4.53 -10.19 10.91
N PRO A 129 4.29 -9.73 12.17
CA PRO A 129 3.56 -10.55 13.13
C PRO A 129 2.13 -10.88 12.66
N TYR A 130 1.48 -9.94 11.99
CA TYR A 130 0.11 -10.13 11.47
C TYR A 130 0.08 -11.03 10.24
N LEU A 131 1.07 -10.90 9.36
CA LEU A 131 1.23 -11.77 8.18
C LEU A 131 1.55 -13.20 8.60
N LYS A 132 2.37 -13.37 9.63
CA LYS A 132 2.68 -14.69 10.19
C LYS A 132 1.42 -15.35 10.74
N GLU A 133 0.62 -14.62 11.51
CA GLU A 133 -0.62 -15.12 12.10
C GLU A 133 -1.65 -15.52 11.03
N SER A 134 -1.81 -14.70 9.99
CA SER A 134 -2.76 -14.94 8.92
C SER A 134 -2.26 -15.94 7.86
N LYS A 135 -0.99 -16.34 7.92
CA LYS A 135 -0.29 -17.11 6.87
C LYS A 135 -0.35 -16.38 5.53
N GLY A 136 -0.15 -15.08 5.60
CA GLY A 136 -0.28 -14.18 4.47
C GLY A 136 0.98 -14.07 3.62
N SER A 137 1.03 -13.03 2.80
CA SER A 137 2.11 -12.83 1.82
C SER A 137 2.47 -11.37 1.64
N VAL A 138 3.62 -11.13 1.01
CA VAL A 138 4.09 -9.81 0.59
C VAL A 138 4.35 -9.84 -0.90
N ILE A 139 3.94 -8.77 -1.59
CA ILE A 139 4.24 -8.57 -3.02
C ILE A 139 5.00 -7.26 -3.12
N ASN A 140 6.23 -7.34 -3.61
CA ASN A 140 7.09 -6.19 -3.82
C ASN A 140 7.22 -5.89 -5.31
N PHE A 141 6.97 -4.65 -5.68
CA PHE A 141 7.26 -4.16 -7.04
C PHE A 141 8.68 -3.61 -7.10
N ALA A 142 9.40 -3.94 -8.18
CA ALA A 142 10.75 -3.47 -8.46
C ALA A 142 10.78 -2.60 -9.72
#